data_c12adda4c4d058573fbe902aee332894
#
_entry.id   c12adda4c4d058573fbe902aee332894
#
_cell.length_a   1.000
_cell.length_b   1.000
_cell.length_c   1.000
_cell.angle_alpha   90.00
_cell.angle_beta   90.00
_cell.angle_gamma   90.00
#
_symmetry.space_group_name_H-M   'P 1'
#
loop_
_entity.id
_entity.type
_entity.pdbx_description
1 polymer ?
#
loop_
_entity_poly.entity_id
_entity_poly.type
_entity_poly.pdbx_seq_one_letter_code
_entity_poly.pdbx_strand_id
1 'polypeptide(L)'
;MLGFCSSFLDPRHIRRAAVIIRPSTLLKFHRLLKQRKYRLLYSSGKKREHEPKGPSQELIQSIVAIKQRNPRFGCPRIAQQINEAFGVDIDKDVMRRILAAHYRAGSGDSGPSWLSFLGHTKDSLWSIDLFRCESIHLKSHWVLVVMDQFTRRIVDFGVHAGDVDGIALCHMFNTAISTQGAPHYLSSDNDPLFRYHGWQANLGILEVQEIKAVHYLPLSYPFIERLIGTMRREFLDPMFFSNANDLERKLEGFRQY
;
A
#
# COMPACT_ATOMS: atom_id res chain seq x y z
N MET A 1 -32.28 32.03 31.15
CA MET A 1 -32.89 30.70 31.38
C MET A 1 -32.70 29.71 30.24
N LEU A 2 -33.06 30.01 28.99
CA LEU A 2 -32.96 29.07 27.87
C LEU A 2 -31.53 28.51 27.63
N GLY A 3 -30.50 29.33 27.85
CA GLY A 3 -29.09 28.88 27.72
C GLY A 3 -28.67 27.90 28.81
N PHE A 4 -29.23 27.96 29.99
CA PHE A 4 -28.93 27.03 31.08
C PHE A 4 -29.60 25.67 30.88
N CYS A 5 -30.84 25.67 30.36
CA CYS A 5 -31.54 24.43 30.02
C CYS A 5 -30.84 23.67 28.87
N SER A 6 -30.18 24.38 27.93
CA SER A 6 -29.46 23.72 26.81
C SER A 6 -28.24 22.92 27.24
N SER A 7 -27.70 23.15 28.46
CA SER A 7 -26.53 22.38 28.96
C SER A 7 -26.89 20.95 29.38
N PHE A 8 -28.18 20.65 29.55
CA PHE A 8 -28.71 19.33 29.92
C PHE A 8 -29.29 18.55 28.74
N LEU A 9 -29.34 19.17 27.54
CA LEU A 9 -29.88 18.54 26.34
C LEU A 9 -28.77 18.00 25.43
N ASP A 10 -29.02 16.83 24.87
CA ASP A 10 -28.19 16.32 23.77
C ASP A 10 -28.22 17.31 22.59
N PRO A 11 -27.10 17.58 21.92
CA PRO A 11 -27.02 18.46 20.74
C PRO A 11 -28.06 18.16 19.65
N ARG A 12 -28.50 16.91 19.54
CA ARG A 12 -29.54 16.48 18.59
C ARG A 12 -30.94 17.02 18.96
N HIS A 13 -31.23 17.21 20.24
CA HIS A 13 -32.54 17.70 20.74
C HIS A 13 -32.62 19.22 20.76
N ILE A 14 -31.50 19.94 20.77
CA ILE A 14 -31.45 21.40 20.80
C ILE A 14 -32.15 22.01 19.57
N ARG A 15 -32.07 21.37 18.42
CA ARG A 15 -32.73 21.84 17.18
C ARG A 15 -34.25 21.83 17.30
N ARG A 16 -34.85 20.91 18.07
CA ARG A 16 -36.30 20.79 18.26
C ARG A 16 -36.81 21.69 19.38
N ALA A 17 -35.97 22.02 20.36
CA ALA A 17 -36.32 22.87 21.48
C ALA A 17 -36.21 24.39 21.17
N ALA A 18 -35.59 24.75 20.06
CA ALA A 18 -35.33 26.14 19.68
C ALA A 18 -36.53 26.74 18.94
N VAL A 19 -37.44 27.40 19.68
CA VAL A 19 -38.61 28.07 19.10
C VAL A 19 -38.33 29.54 18.77
N ILE A 20 -37.56 30.25 19.61
CA ILE A 20 -37.37 31.72 19.52
C ILE A 20 -35.94 32.08 19.04
N ILE A 21 -34.94 31.22 19.28
CA ILE A 21 -33.54 31.50 18.98
C ILE A 21 -33.08 30.53 17.88
N ARG A 22 -32.25 31.03 16.94
CA ARG A 22 -31.69 30.16 15.88
C ARG A 22 -30.96 28.96 16.48
N PRO A 23 -31.25 27.73 16.03
CA PRO A 23 -30.62 26.51 16.55
C PRO A 23 -29.09 26.58 16.56
N SER A 24 -28.45 27.25 15.56
CA SER A 24 -27.00 27.46 15.47
C SER A 24 -26.45 28.25 16.67
N THR A 25 -27.20 29.23 17.19
CA THR A 25 -26.77 30.05 18.34
C THR A 25 -26.79 29.22 19.62
N LEU A 26 -27.81 28.39 19.82
CA LEU A 26 -27.88 27.48 20.96
C LEU A 26 -26.78 26.40 20.89
N LEU A 27 -26.52 25.85 19.72
CA LEU A 27 -25.44 24.89 19.54
C LEU A 27 -24.05 25.50 19.79
N LYS A 28 -23.83 26.75 19.35
CA LYS A 28 -22.58 27.49 19.63
C LYS A 28 -22.43 27.73 21.14
N PHE A 29 -23.48 28.17 21.81
CA PHE A 29 -23.48 28.39 23.24
C PHE A 29 -23.24 27.10 24.04
N HIS A 30 -23.91 26.01 23.68
CA HIS A 30 -23.67 24.69 24.26
C HIS A 30 -22.21 24.23 24.09
N ARG A 31 -21.62 24.42 22.90
CA ARG A 31 -20.23 24.12 22.64
C ARG A 31 -19.27 24.92 23.51
N LEU A 32 -19.52 26.23 23.68
CA LEU A 32 -18.71 27.10 24.53
C LEU A 32 -18.79 26.70 26.00
N LEU A 33 -19.98 26.36 26.50
CA LEU A 33 -20.16 25.84 27.85
C LEU A 33 -19.44 24.53 28.09
N LYS A 34 -19.50 23.62 27.13
CA LYS A 34 -18.77 22.35 27.15
C LYS A 34 -17.26 22.60 27.21
N GLN A 35 -16.74 23.46 26.34
CA GLN A 35 -15.30 23.84 26.35
C GLN A 35 -14.87 24.48 27.66
N ARG A 36 -15.72 25.39 28.24
CA ARG A 36 -15.46 26.01 29.53
C ARG A 36 -15.40 24.97 30.66
N LYS A 37 -16.37 24.03 30.67
CA LYS A 37 -16.41 22.93 31.65
C LYS A 37 -15.13 22.09 31.58
N TYR A 38 -14.73 21.66 30.39
CA TYR A 38 -13.52 20.88 30.24
C TYR A 38 -12.25 21.67 30.61
N ARG A 39 -12.20 22.96 30.30
CA ARG A 39 -11.09 23.82 30.72
C ARG A 39 -11.01 23.92 32.26
N LEU A 40 -12.12 24.07 32.93
CA LEU A 40 -12.17 24.17 34.41
C LEU A 40 -11.82 22.85 35.10
N LEU A 41 -12.27 21.72 34.52
CA LEU A 41 -12.07 20.40 35.11
C LEU A 41 -10.67 19.81 34.83
N TYR A 42 -10.14 20.08 33.65
CA TYR A 42 -8.94 19.39 33.17
C TYR A 42 -7.75 20.33 32.91
N SER A 43 -7.90 21.64 32.88
CA SER A 43 -6.76 22.52 32.98
C SER A 43 -6.32 22.61 34.44
N SER A 44 -5.39 21.76 34.81
CA SER A 44 -4.68 21.96 36.07
C SER A 44 -4.07 23.37 36.05
N GLY A 45 -4.43 24.18 37.04
CA GLY A 45 -3.89 25.56 37.21
C GLY A 45 -2.38 25.63 37.53
N LYS A 46 -1.67 24.52 37.37
CA LYS A 46 -0.20 24.54 37.36
C LYS A 46 0.22 25.13 36.03
N LYS A 47 0.65 26.39 36.00
CA LYS A 47 1.58 26.88 34.98
C LYS A 47 2.60 25.78 34.77
N ARG A 48 2.68 25.24 33.57
CA ARG A 48 3.77 24.33 33.19
C ARG A 48 5.06 25.15 33.37
N GLU A 49 5.69 25.00 34.53
CA GLU A 49 7.06 25.41 34.72
C GLU A 49 7.87 24.56 33.77
N HIS A 50 8.44 25.21 32.77
CA HIS A 50 9.25 24.67 31.69
C HIS A 50 8.54 23.75 30.69
N GLU A 51 8.22 24.32 29.54
CA GLU A 51 8.17 23.50 28.34
C GLU A 51 9.52 22.77 28.23
N PRO A 52 9.51 21.43 27.98
CA PRO A 52 10.77 20.73 27.77
C PRO A 52 11.52 21.45 26.65
N LYS A 53 12.75 21.88 26.93
CA LYS A 53 13.60 22.54 25.96
C LYS A 53 13.64 21.67 24.72
N GLY A 54 13.28 22.23 23.57
CA GLY A 54 13.37 21.51 22.30
C GLY A 54 14.80 20.99 22.07
N PRO A 55 14.97 20.06 21.14
CA PRO A 55 16.29 19.52 20.81
C PRO A 55 17.27 20.67 20.48
N SER A 56 18.53 20.50 20.85
CA SER A 56 19.57 21.49 20.59
C SER A 56 19.74 21.70 19.08
N GLN A 57 20.22 22.90 18.72
CA GLN A 57 20.40 23.22 17.29
C GLN A 57 21.45 22.32 16.62
N GLU A 58 22.47 21.89 17.36
CA GLU A 58 23.48 20.92 16.90
C GLU A 58 22.84 19.55 16.58
N LEU A 59 21.93 19.11 17.43
CA LEU A 59 21.21 17.86 17.22
C LEU A 59 20.31 17.94 16.00
N ILE A 60 19.62 19.06 15.80
CA ILE A 60 18.79 19.29 14.60
C ILE A 60 19.66 19.24 13.34
N GLN A 61 20.81 19.88 13.33
CA GLN A 61 21.75 19.88 12.21
C GLN A 61 22.26 18.46 11.91
N SER A 62 22.60 17.70 12.95
CA SER A 62 23.05 16.30 12.80
C SER A 62 21.96 15.41 12.19
N ILE A 63 20.71 15.57 12.63
CA ILE A 63 19.55 14.86 12.08
C ILE A 63 19.36 15.18 10.59
N VAL A 64 19.42 16.46 10.24
CA VAL A 64 19.28 16.90 8.84
C VAL A 64 20.44 16.40 7.99
N ALA A 65 21.68 16.43 8.50
CA ALA A 65 22.87 15.92 7.80
C ALA A 65 22.78 14.42 7.54
N ILE A 66 22.32 13.61 8.50
CA ILE A 66 22.09 12.17 8.30
C ILE A 66 21.03 11.95 7.21
N LYS A 67 19.94 12.70 7.23
CA LYS A 67 18.88 12.60 6.24
C LYS A 67 19.34 13.02 4.84
N GLN A 68 20.16 14.06 4.73
CA GLN A 68 20.75 14.51 3.47
C GLN A 68 21.71 13.47 2.86
N ARG A 69 22.55 12.86 3.70
CA ARG A 69 23.47 11.79 3.26
C ARG A 69 22.75 10.50 2.91
N ASN A 70 21.63 10.23 3.56
CA ASN A 70 20.86 9.00 3.40
C ASN A 70 19.37 9.31 3.17
N PRO A 71 18.95 9.80 1.99
CA PRO A 71 17.58 10.22 1.73
C PRO A 71 16.52 9.12 1.94
N ARG A 72 16.94 7.84 1.83
CA ARG A 72 16.07 6.67 2.02
C ARG A 72 15.83 6.26 3.47
N PHE A 73 16.57 6.83 4.43
CA PHE A 73 16.37 6.49 5.84
C PHE A 73 15.04 7.04 6.36
N GLY A 74 14.23 6.16 6.95
CA GLY A 74 13.00 6.54 7.66
C GLY A 74 13.30 7.14 9.04
N CYS A 75 12.33 7.87 9.60
CA CYS A 75 12.45 8.47 10.94
C CYS A 75 12.88 7.48 12.04
N PRO A 76 12.38 6.21 12.09
CA PRO A 76 12.81 5.27 13.11
C PRO A 76 14.31 4.95 13.06
N ARG A 77 14.86 4.76 11.85
CA ARG A 77 16.28 4.44 11.66
C ARG A 77 17.19 5.60 12.01
N ILE A 78 16.78 6.84 11.67
CA ILE A 78 17.53 8.04 12.04
C ILE A 78 17.47 8.24 13.55
N ALA A 79 16.31 8.04 14.20
CA ALA A 79 16.15 8.12 15.64
C ALA A 79 17.09 7.15 16.35
N GLN A 80 17.13 5.89 15.91
CA GLN A 80 18.03 4.89 16.47
C GLN A 80 19.50 5.32 16.39
N GLN A 81 19.97 5.77 15.22
CA GLN A 81 21.36 6.22 15.05
C GLN A 81 21.72 7.43 15.92
N ILE A 82 20.81 8.40 16.04
CA ILE A 82 21.00 9.59 16.87
C ILE A 82 21.03 9.20 18.34
N ASN A 83 20.12 8.33 18.79
CA ASN A 83 20.06 7.88 20.17
C ASN A 83 21.34 7.13 20.57
N GLU A 84 21.86 6.27 19.68
CA GLU A 84 23.12 5.56 19.89
C GLU A 84 24.33 6.50 19.88
N ALA A 85 24.37 7.48 18.96
CA ALA A 85 25.53 8.39 18.81
C ALA A 85 25.59 9.48 19.89
N PHE A 86 24.47 10.00 20.32
CA PHE A 86 24.39 11.13 21.25
C PHE A 86 23.92 10.75 22.65
N GLY A 87 23.56 9.48 22.90
CA GLY A 87 23.06 9.03 24.20
C GLY A 87 21.74 9.70 24.62
N VAL A 88 20.94 10.13 23.67
CA VAL A 88 19.63 10.77 23.86
C VAL A 88 18.52 9.80 23.53
N ASP A 89 17.34 10.00 24.10
CA ASP A 89 16.14 9.21 23.77
C ASP A 89 15.15 10.08 23.02
N ILE A 90 15.22 10.03 21.69
CA ILE A 90 14.35 10.79 20.80
C ILE A 90 13.40 9.84 20.09
N ASP A 91 12.10 10.06 20.30
CA ASP A 91 11.05 9.30 19.63
C ASP A 91 10.93 9.67 18.13
N LYS A 92 10.48 8.68 17.34
CA LYS A 92 10.20 8.82 15.89
C LYS A 92 9.30 10.00 15.54
N ASP A 93 8.37 10.39 16.43
CA ASP A 93 7.43 11.49 16.19
C ASP A 93 8.08 12.85 16.39
N VAL A 94 9.03 12.97 17.31
CA VAL A 94 9.91 14.17 17.45
C VAL A 94 10.79 14.26 16.22
N MET A 95 11.39 13.16 15.78
CA MET A 95 12.20 13.08 14.57
C MET A 95 11.44 13.56 13.33
N ARG A 96 10.18 13.09 13.17
CA ARG A 96 9.31 13.52 12.07
C ARG A 96 9.05 15.03 12.09
N ARG A 97 8.79 15.61 13.26
CA ARG A 97 8.57 17.06 13.40
C ARG A 97 9.82 17.86 13.05
N ILE A 98 11.00 17.43 13.49
CA ILE A 98 12.27 18.08 13.17
C ILE A 98 12.52 18.04 11.66
N LEU A 99 12.38 16.88 11.04
CA LEU A 99 12.59 16.74 9.59
C LEU A 99 11.55 17.52 8.78
N ALA A 100 10.30 17.56 9.21
CA ALA A 100 9.27 18.36 8.54
C ALA A 100 9.55 19.88 8.61
N ALA A 101 10.15 20.36 9.71
CA ALA A 101 10.47 21.77 9.89
C ALA A 101 11.78 22.19 9.21
N HIS A 102 12.80 21.33 9.21
CA HIS A 102 14.18 21.70 8.86
C HIS A 102 14.76 20.98 7.65
N TYR A 103 14.12 19.91 7.14
CA TYR A 103 14.56 19.19 5.97
C TYR A 103 13.60 19.43 4.79
N ARG A 104 14.12 20.03 3.72
CA ARG A 104 13.46 20.04 2.43
C ARG A 104 14.15 19.01 1.54
N ALA A 105 13.41 18.00 1.08
CA ALA A 105 13.91 17.10 0.07
C ALA A 105 14.33 17.95 -1.14
N GLY A 106 15.61 17.93 -1.46
CA GLY A 106 16.09 18.57 -2.68
C GLY A 106 15.38 17.92 -3.87
N SER A 107 14.89 18.70 -4.82
CA SER A 107 14.23 18.25 -6.05
C SER A 107 15.19 17.51 -7.01
N GLY A 108 16.39 17.14 -6.56
CA GLY A 108 17.49 16.69 -7.42
C GLY A 108 17.86 15.21 -7.36
N ASP A 109 17.37 14.43 -6.40
CA ASP A 109 17.93 13.09 -6.20
C ASP A 109 16.91 11.97 -5.89
N SER A 110 15.64 12.22 -6.06
CA SER A 110 14.70 11.14 -6.24
C SER A 110 14.68 10.82 -7.73
N GLY A 111 15.27 9.72 -8.14
CA GLY A 111 15.02 9.13 -9.44
C GLY A 111 13.51 9.14 -9.73
N PRO A 112 13.08 8.98 -10.98
CA PRO A 112 11.68 9.10 -11.34
C PRO A 112 10.81 8.35 -10.35
N SER A 113 9.76 8.98 -9.84
CA SER A 113 8.86 8.32 -8.89
C SER A 113 8.30 7.06 -9.55
N TRP A 114 7.95 6.06 -8.75
CA TRP A 114 7.28 4.87 -9.30
C TRP A 114 6.07 5.22 -10.18
N LEU A 115 5.34 6.29 -9.81
CA LEU A 115 4.24 6.82 -10.63
C LEU A 115 4.72 7.42 -11.96
N SER A 116 5.89 8.10 -11.97
CA SER A 116 6.49 8.59 -13.21
C SER A 116 6.98 7.44 -14.08
N PHE A 117 7.58 6.41 -13.48
CA PHE A 117 7.96 5.19 -14.18
C PHE A 117 6.75 4.49 -14.78
N LEU A 118 5.67 4.30 -14.01
CA LEU A 118 4.40 3.75 -14.53
C LEU A 118 3.80 4.62 -15.64
N GLY A 119 3.90 5.94 -15.55
CA GLY A 119 3.44 6.86 -16.59
C GLY A 119 4.23 6.71 -17.89
N HIS A 120 5.53 6.44 -17.82
CA HIS A 120 6.37 6.21 -18.99
C HIS A 120 6.22 4.79 -19.56
N THR A 121 5.87 3.81 -18.74
CA THR A 121 5.62 2.41 -19.15
C THR A 121 4.14 2.11 -19.31
N LYS A 122 3.32 3.17 -19.42
CA LYS A 122 1.90 3.04 -19.71
C LYS A 122 1.70 2.14 -20.92
N ASP A 123 0.75 1.23 -20.80
CA ASP A 123 0.37 0.24 -21.83
C ASP A 123 1.43 -0.85 -22.13
N SER A 124 2.53 -0.94 -21.35
CA SER A 124 3.60 -1.89 -21.67
C SER A 124 4.22 -2.63 -20.47
N LEU A 125 3.83 -2.33 -19.24
CA LEU A 125 4.32 -3.02 -18.05
C LEU A 125 3.26 -3.96 -17.48
N TRP A 126 3.52 -5.25 -17.56
CA TRP A 126 2.68 -6.28 -16.95
C TRP A 126 3.37 -6.93 -15.76
N SER A 127 2.58 -7.50 -14.87
CA SER A 127 3.06 -8.33 -13.76
C SER A 127 2.54 -9.73 -13.91
N ILE A 128 3.36 -10.69 -13.52
CA ILE A 128 2.99 -12.09 -13.43
C ILE A 128 3.23 -12.63 -12.04
N ASP A 129 2.38 -13.54 -11.64
CA ASP A 129 2.56 -14.31 -10.41
C ASP A 129 1.94 -15.70 -10.56
N LEU A 130 2.47 -16.67 -9.83
CA LEU A 130 2.11 -18.07 -9.94
C LEU A 130 1.55 -18.58 -8.61
N PHE A 131 0.36 -19.13 -8.63
CA PHE A 131 -0.21 -19.73 -7.44
C PHE A 131 -0.81 -21.11 -7.69
N ARG A 132 -0.88 -21.92 -6.65
CA ARG A 132 -1.43 -23.26 -6.67
C ARG A 132 -2.85 -23.28 -6.12
N CYS A 133 -3.73 -24.08 -6.74
CA CYS A 133 -5.06 -24.43 -6.24
C CYS A 133 -5.34 -25.93 -6.43
N GLU A 134 -6.36 -26.45 -5.77
CA GLU A 134 -6.69 -27.87 -5.78
C GLU A 134 -8.11 -28.11 -6.30
N SER A 135 -8.27 -29.08 -7.20
CA SER A 135 -9.57 -29.50 -7.70
C SER A 135 -10.35 -30.29 -6.66
N ILE A 136 -11.65 -30.57 -6.92
CA ILE A 136 -12.50 -31.45 -6.09
C ILE A 136 -11.90 -32.85 -5.91
N HIS A 137 -11.06 -33.28 -6.84
CA HIS A 137 -10.35 -34.56 -6.78
C HIS A 137 -8.99 -34.45 -6.07
N LEU A 138 -8.72 -33.36 -5.36
CA LEU A 138 -7.45 -33.08 -4.67
C LEU A 138 -6.23 -33.10 -5.60
N LYS A 139 -6.43 -32.89 -6.89
CA LYS A 139 -5.33 -32.72 -7.85
C LYS A 139 -4.87 -31.28 -7.87
N SER A 140 -3.56 -31.08 -7.83
CA SER A 140 -2.94 -29.76 -7.91
C SER A 140 -3.05 -29.16 -9.30
N HIS A 141 -3.35 -27.89 -9.35
CA HIS A 141 -3.35 -27.08 -10.55
C HIS A 141 -2.61 -25.77 -10.24
N TRP A 142 -1.83 -25.31 -11.19
CA TRP A 142 -1.14 -24.04 -11.08
C TRP A 142 -1.78 -23.03 -12.01
N VAL A 143 -1.88 -21.81 -11.52
CA VAL A 143 -2.45 -20.68 -12.26
C VAL A 143 -1.41 -19.58 -12.34
N LEU A 144 -1.01 -19.22 -13.55
CA LEU A 144 -0.24 -18.02 -13.83
C LEU A 144 -1.23 -16.87 -14.07
N VAL A 145 -1.14 -15.82 -13.29
CA VAL A 145 -1.91 -14.59 -13.49
C VAL A 145 -1.07 -13.59 -14.24
N VAL A 146 -1.60 -13.02 -15.28
CA VAL A 146 -1.00 -11.91 -16.02
C VAL A 146 -1.87 -10.67 -15.82
N MET A 147 -1.28 -9.60 -15.28
CA MET A 147 -1.99 -8.37 -14.96
C MET A 147 -1.26 -7.14 -15.54
N ASP A 148 -2.00 -6.26 -16.16
CA ASP A 148 -1.50 -4.95 -16.53
C ASP A 148 -1.34 -4.06 -15.29
N GLN A 149 -0.13 -3.59 -15.05
CA GLN A 149 0.21 -2.77 -13.87
C GLN A 149 -0.46 -1.40 -13.89
N PHE A 150 -0.72 -0.84 -15.05
CA PHE A 150 -1.31 0.49 -15.17
C PHE A 150 -2.82 0.46 -14.95
N THR A 151 -3.52 -0.38 -15.73
CA THR A 151 -4.99 -0.46 -15.68
C THR A 151 -5.50 -1.30 -14.52
N ARG A 152 -4.63 -2.13 -13.91
CA ARG A 152 -4.97 -3.13 -12.88
C ARG A 152 -5.92 -4.22 -13.38
N ARG A 153 -6.05 -4.36 -14.68
CA ARG A 153 -6.87 -5.40 -15.29
C ARG A 153 -6.09 -6.69 -15.44
N ILE A 154 -6.81 -7.77 -15.29
CA ILE A 154 -6.30 -9.10 -15.64
C ILE A 154 -6.21 -9.17 -17.16
N VAL A 155 -5.02 -9.45 -17.65
CA VAL A 155 -4.78 -9.68 -19.08
C VAL A 155 -5.31 -11.04 -19.47
N ASP A 156 -4.80 -12.08 -18.80
CA ASP A 156 -5.26 -13.45 -18.95
C ASP A 156 -4.69 -14.37 -17.84
N PHE A 157 -5.04 -15.65 -17.94
CA PHE A 157 -4.56 -16.71 -17.07
C PHE A 157 -3.91 -17.83 -17.90
N GLY A 158 -2.80 -18.39 -17.37
CA GLY A 158 -2.28 -19.68 -17.81
C GLY A 158 -2.61 -20.74 -16.76
N VAL A 159 -3.15 -21.89 -17.16
CA VAL A 159 -3.47 -22.98 -16.24
C VAL A 159 -2.66 -24.21 -16.61
N HIS A 160 -2.10 -24.89 -15.59
CA HIS A 160 -1.39 -26.16 -15.77
C HIS A 160 -1.83 -27.16 -14.69
N ALA A 161 -2.05 -28.41 -15.10
CA ALA A 161 -2.40 -29.50 -14.18
C ALA A 161 -1.13 -30.28 -13.79
N GLY A 162 -0.93 -30.50 -12.51
CA GLY A 162 0.24 -31.19 -11.97
C GLY A 162 1.37 -30.24 -11.59
N ASP A 163 2.61 -30.71 -11.58
CA ASP A 163 3.78 -29.92 -11.21
C ASP A 163 4.20 -29.02 -12.37
N VAL A 164 4.58 -27.78 -12.06
CA VAL A 164 5.07 -26.81 -13.06
C VAL A 164 6.58 -26.84 -13.10
N ASP A 165 7.10 -27.09 -14.28
CA ASP A 165 8.50 -26.88 -14.64
C ASP A 165 8.67 -25.59 -15.47
N GLY A 166 9.91 -25.27 -15.83
CA GLY A 166 10.19 -24.07 -16.62
C GLY A 166 9.57 -24.11 -18.03
N ILE A 167 9.36 -25.29 -18.61
CA ILE A 167 8.72 -25.46 -19.93
C ILE A 167 7.23 -25.21 -19.82
N ALA A 168 6.58 -25.80 -18.80
CA ALA A 168 5.17 -25.56 -18.51
C ALA A 168 4.90 -24.08 -18.27
N LEU A 169 5.77 -23.39 -17.52
CA LEU A 169 5.68 -21.96 -17.29
C LEU A 169 5.71 -21.16 -18.61
N CYS A 170 6.64 -21.47 -19.52
CA CYS A 170 6.69 -20.82 -20.83
C CYS A 170 5.37 -21.05 -21.63
N HIS A 171 4.82 -22.26 -21.61
CA HIS A 171 3.55 -22.56 -22.27
C HIS A 171 2.39 -21.79 -21.66
N MET A 172 2.31 -21.74 -20.32
CA MET A 172 1.27 -20.97 -19.62
C MET A 172 1.33 -19.49 -20.00
N PHE A 173 2.52 -18.90 -20.02
CA PHE A 173 2.69 -17.51 -20.39
C PHE A 173 2.36 -17.24 -21.86
N ASN A 174 2.89 -18.05 -22.78
CA ASN A 174 2.63 -17.89 -24.21
C ASN A 174 1.14 -18.04 -24.55
N THR A 175 0.44 -18.94 -23.87
CA THR A 175 -1.01 -19.08 -23.98
C THR A 175 -1.72 -17.82 -23.50
N ALA A 176 -1.37 -17.32 -22.32
CA ALA A 176 -2.00 -16.13 -21.73
C ALA A 176 -1.80 -14.85 -22.57
N ILE A 177 -0.66 -14.71 -23.27
CA ILE A 177 -0.41 -13.52 -24.12
C ILE A 177 -0.91 -13.67 -25.56
N SER A 178 -1.35 -14.86 -25.97
CA SER A 178 -1.67 -15.17 -27.37
C SER A 178 -2.72 -14.25 -27.99
N THR A 179 -3.67 -13.75 -27.18
CA THR A 179 -4.79 -12.92 -27.64
C THR A 179 -4.48 -11.42 -27.65
N GLN A 180 -3.58 -10.95 -26.79
CA GLN A 180 -3.33 -9.52 -26.58
C GLN A 180 -1.92 -9.07 -26.99
N GLY A 181 -1.05 -10.01 -27.38
CA GLY A 181 0.35 -9.73 -27.69
C GLY A 181 1.24 -9.69 -26.45
N ALA A 182 2.53 -9.55 -26.66
CA ALA A 182 3.53 -9.50 -25.58
C ALA A 182 3.74 -8.07 -25.04
N PRO A 183 3.94 -7.88 -23.73
CA PRO A 183 4.30 -6.58 -23.17
C PRO A 183 5.74 -6.22 -23.49
N HIS A 184 6.11 -4.95 -23.42
CA HIS A 184 7.52 -4.55 -23.47
C HIS A 184 8.25 -4.87 -22.17
N TYR A 185 7.58 -4.73 -21.05
CA TYR A 185 8.15 -4.95 -19.71
C TYR A 185 7.29 -5.95 -18.93
N LEU A 186 7.95 -6.88 -18.28
CA LEU A 186 7.31 -7.90 -17.46
C LEU A 186 7.94 -7.91 -16.07
N SER A 187 7.13 -7.67 -15.05
CA SER A 187 7.56 -7.78 -13.65
C SER A 187 7.25 -9.17 -13.13
N SER A 188 8.28 -9.89 -12.69
CA SER A 188 8.19 -11.20 -12.04
C SER A 188 8.77 -11.16 -10.63
N ASP A 189 8.38 -12.10 -9.78
CA ASP A 189 9.01 -12.30 -8.48
C ASP A 189 10.38 -13.01 -8.62
N ASN A 190 10.98 -13.37 -7.47
CA ASN A 190 12.26 -14.07 -7.43
C ASN A 190 12.11 -15.60 -7.33
N ASP A 191 10.96 -16.17 -7.67
CA ASP A 191 10.78 -17.61 -7.68
C ASP A 191 11.82 -18.29 -8.59
N PRO A 192 12.37 -19.45 -8.21
CA PRO A 192 13.34 -20.21 -9.01
C PRO A 192 12.86 -20.54 -10.42
N LEU A 193 11.56 -20.73 -10.64
CA LEU A 193 10.98 -21.00 -11.96
C LEU A 193 11.25 -19.87 -12.95
N PHE A 194 11.19 -18.61 -12.51
CA PHE A 194 11.51 -17.45 -13.35
C PHE A 194 13.03 -17.24 -13.57
N ARG A 195 13.87 -18.08 -12.98
CA ARG A 195 15.32 -18.11 -13.24
C ARG A 195 15.73 -19.18 -14.24
N TYR A 196 14.80 -19.99 -14.68
CA TYR A 196 15.05 -21.03 -15.68
C TYR A 196 15.56 -20.40 -16.98
N HIS A 197 16.65 -20.95 -17.54
CA HIS A 197 17.29 -20.39 -18.74
C HIS A 197 16.33 -20.36 -19.95
N GLY A 198 15.47 -21.37 -20.10
CA GLY A 198 14.45 -21.41 -21.16
C GLY A 198 13.40 -20.31 -21.01
N TRP A 199 13.07 -19.90 -19.78
CA TRP A 199 12.19 -18.76 -19.52
C TRP A 199 12.82 -17.47 -20.05
N GLN A 200 14.11 -17.22 -19.74
CA GLN A 200 14.83 -16.05 -20.22
C GLN A 200 14.95 -16.05 -21.75
N ALA A 201 15.20 -17.21 -22.34
CA ALA A 201 15.23 -17.36 -23.80
C ALA A 201 13.87 -17.08 -24.44
N ASN A 202 12.78 -17.58 -23.84
CA ASN A 202 11.40 -17.32 -24.29
C ASN A 202 11.07 -15.82 -24.27
N LEU A 203 11.40 -15.13 -23.20
CA LEU A 203 11.22 -13.67 -23.10
C LEU A 203 12.07 -12.93 -24.14
N GLY A 204 13.30 -13.39 -24.41
CA GLY A 204 14.17 -12.82 -25.43
C GLY A 204 13.57 -12.95 -26.85
N ILE A 205 12.95 -14.10 -27.18
CA ILE A 205 12.27 -14.32 -28.46
C ILE A 205 11.06 -13.39 -28.61
N LEU A 206 10.34 -13.14 -27.49
CA LEU A 206 9.17 -12.27 -27.44
C LEU A 206 9.50 -10.78 -27.34
N GLU A 207 10.78 -10.43 -27.30
CA GLU A 207 11.29 -9.06 -27.08
C GLU A 207 10.78 -8.42 -25.78
N VAL A 208 10.51 -9.23 -24.76
CA VAL A 208 10.04 -8.82 -23.44
C VAL A 208 11.20 -8.58 -22.50
N GLN A 209 11.30 -7.40 -21.93
CA GLN A 209 12.30 -7.08 -20.93
C GLN A 209 11.79 -7.40 -19.52
N GLU A 210 12.43 -8.37 -18.85
CA GLU A 210 12.06 -8.72 -17.47
C GLU A 210 12.61 -7.73 -16.46
N ILE A 211 11.75 -7.28 -15.55
CA ILE A 211 12.07 -6.43 -14.41
C ILE A 211 11.81 -7.24 -13.14
N LYS A 212 12.86 -7.72 -12.49
CA LYS A 212 12.72 -8.46 -11.24
C LYS A 212 12.30 -7.55 -10.10
N ALA A 213 11.35 -8.02 -9.30
CA ALA A 213 10.97 -7.33 -8.07
C ALA A 213 12.18 -7.19 -7.14
N VAL A 214 12.42 -5.98 -6.65
CA VAL A 214 13.52 -5.73 -5.73
C VAL A 214 13.17 -6.31 -4.36
N HIS A 215 14.00 -7.17 -3.82
CA HIS A 215 13.86 -7.75 -2.48
C HIS A 215 13.65 -6.64 -1.44
N TYR A 216 12.66 -6.80 -0.57
CA TYR A 216 12.31 -5.87 0.51
C TYR A 216 11.75 -4.49 0.10
N LEU A 217 11.38 -4.27 -1.17
CA LEU A 217 10.58 -3.10 -1.56
C LEU A 217 9.12 -3.53 -1.77
N PRO A 218 8.21 -3.24 -0.80
CA PRO A 218 6.81 -3.67 -0.87
C PRO A 218 6.00 -2.94 -1.96
N LEU A 219 6.63 -2.11 -2.78
CA LEU A 219 5.94 -1.28 -3.77
C LEU A 219 5.81 -1.94 -5.14
N SER A 220 6.54 -3.02 -5.42
CA SER A 220 6.58 -3.61 -6.77
C SER A 220 5.54 -4.73 -7.01
N TYR A 221 5.09 -5.42 -5.94
CA TYR A 221 4.24 -6.61 -6.06
C TYR A 221 2.87 -6.58 -5.35
N PRO A 222 2.52 -5.57 -4.56
CA PRO A 222 1.33 -5.63 -3.70
C PRO A 222 0.01 -5.72 -4.46
N PHE A 223 0.02 -5.41 -5.75
CA PHE A 223 -1.22 -5.39 -6.55
C PHE A 223 -1.61 -6.77 -7.02
N ILE A 224 -0.66 -7.53 -7.58
CA ILE A 224 -0.91 -8.89 -8.04
C ILE A 224 -1.13 -9.84 -6.86
N GLU A 225 -0.38 -9.70 -5.76
CA GLU A 225 -0.61 -10.45 -4.53
C GLU A 225 -2.01 -10.19 -3.95
N ARG A 226 -2.45 -8.92 -3.94
CA ARG A 226 -3.80 -8.56 -3.50
C ARG A 226 -4.87 -9.13 -4.42
N LEU A 227 -4.64 -9.10 -5.74
CA LEU A 227 -5.54 -9.69 -6.73
C LEU A 227 -5.69 -11.19 -6.49
N ILE A 228 -4.59 -11.92 -6.34
CA ILE A 228 -4.60 -13.36 -6.03
C ILE A 228 -5.31 -13.63 -4.71
N GLY A 229 -5.04 -12.83 -3.67
CA GLY A 229 -5.72 -12.95 -2.38
C GLY A 229 -7.23 -12.73 -2.48
N THR A 230 -7.68 -11.79 -3.31
CA THR A 230 -9.10 -11.55 -3.59
C THR A 230 -9.70 -12.69 -4.38
N MET A 231 -9.04 -13.13 -5.46
CA MET A 231 -9.48 -14.24 -6.30
C MET A 231 -9.62 -15.55 -5.50
N ARG A 232 -8.69 -15.85 -4.59
CA ARG A 232 -8.80 -17.00 -3.69
C ARG A 232 -10.04 -16.90 -2.81
N ARG A 233 -10.15 -15.83 -2.02
CA ARG A 233 -11.22 -15.70 -1.01
C ARG A 233 -12.62 -15.58 -1.63
N GLU A 234 -12.75 -14.83 -2.71
CA GLU A 234 -14.06 -14.48 -3.25
C GLU A 234 -14.53 -15.42 -4.35
N PHE A 235 -13.59 -16.10 -5.00
CA PHE A 235 -13.92 -16.91 -6.16
C PHE A 235 -13.49 -18.37 -6.04
N LEU A 236 -12.20 -18.67 -5.75
CA LEU A 236 -11.70 -20.05 -5.78
C LEU A 236 -12.10 -20.86 -4.54
N ASP A 237 -12.03 -20.28 -3.33
CA ASP A 237 -12.34 -21.00 -2.09
C ASP A 237 -13.81 -21.44 -2.01
N PRO A 238 -14.81 -20.62 -2.44
CA PRO A 238 -16.20 -21.04 -2.44
C PRO A 238 -16.59 -21.91 -3.64
N MET A 239 -15.72 -22.12 -4.64
CA MET A 239 -16.04 -22.75 -5.88
C MET A 239 -15.27 -24.05 -6.11
N PHE A 240 -16.00 -25.09 -6.51
CA PHE A 240 -15.38 -26.36 -6.90
C PHE A 240 -15.13 -26.41 -8.40
N PHE A 241 -13.97 -26.93 -8.80
CA PHE A 241 -13.65 -27.25 -10.19
C PHE A 241 -13.13 -28.69 -10.31
N SER A 242 -13.30 -29.30 -11.46
CA SER A 242 -12.98 -30.72 -11.68
C SER A 242 -11.66 -30.95 -12.42
N ASN A 243 -11.32 -30.11 -13.38
CA ASN A 243 -10.12 -30.22 -14.22
C ASN A 243 -9.63 -28.83 -14.68
N ALA A 244 -8.50 -28.79 -15.41
CA ALA A 244 -7.88 -27.56 -15.89
C ALA A 244 -8.82 -26.73 -16.79
N ASN A 245 -9.51 -27.35 -17.73
CA ASN A 245 -10.43 -26.66 -18.66
C ASN A 245 -11.64 -26.05 -17.91
N ASP A 246 -12.12 -26.72 -16.86
CA ASP A 246 -13.19 -26.19 -16.02
C ASP A 246 -12.69 -24.97 -15.21
N LEU A 247 -11.47 -25.05 -14.71
CA LEU A 247 -10.81 -23.94 -14.02
C LEU A 247 -10.60 -22.74 -14.95
N GLU A 248 -10.05 -22.94 -16.14
CA GLU A 248 -9.85 -21.90 -17.16
C GLU A 248 -11.15 -21.16 -17.47
N ARG A 249 -12.22 -21.90 -17.76
CA ARG A 249 -13.53 -21.32 -18.07
C ARG A 249 -14.08 -20.48 -16.94
N LYS A 250 -13.86 -20.90 -15.70
CA LYS A 250 -14.28 -20.19 -14.50
C LYS A 250 -13.44 -18.95 -14.25
N LEU A 251 -12.13 -19.03 -14.44
CA LEU A 251 -11.23 -17.88 -14.35
C LEU A 251 -11.54 -16.82 -15.42
N GLU A 252 -11.89 -17.26 -16.63
CA GLU A 252 -12.36 -16.36 -17.68
C GLU A 252 -13.66 -15.63 -17.27
N GLY A 253 -14.61 -16.34 -16.65
CA GLY A 253 -15.80 -15.71 -16.05
C GLY A 253 -15.45 -14.66 -14.98
N PHE A 254 -14.44 -14.93 -14.15
CA PHE A 254 -13.95 -13.96 -13.16
C PHE A 254 -13.29 -12.74 -13.82
N ARG A 255 -12.57 -12.92 -14.92
CA ARG A 255 -11.95 -11.83 -15.67
C ARG A 255 -12.97 -10.83 -16.23
N GLN A 256 -14.14 -11.33 -16.61
CA GLN A 256 -15.21 -10.52 -17.19
C GLN A 256 -16.07 -9.79 -16.14
N TYR A 257 -16.00 -10.20 -14.88
CA TYR A 257 -16.73 -9.60 -13.75
C TYR A 257 -16.00 -8.37 -13.21
#